data_6a9d44fba5b8f365afd05e82ff8cfdc9
#
_entry.id   6a9d44fba5b8f365afd05e82ff8cfdc9
#
_cell.length_a   1.000
_cell.length_b   1.000
_cell.length_c   1.000
_cell.angle_alpha   90.00
_cell.angle_beta   90.00
_cell.angle_gamma   90.00
#
_symmetry.space_group_name_H-M   'P 1'
#
loop_
_entity.id
_entity.type
_entity.pdbx_description
1 polymer ?
#
loop_
_entity_poly.entity_id
_entity_poly.type
_entity_poly.pdbx_seq_one_letter_code
_entity_poly.pdbx_strand_id
1 'polypeptide(L)'
;KFFRMSVRREYNLFFVLTGTQEALFHTFNDLYQYKKQIILSSDRHPKELTFLEERLQSRFSSGLTVDISTPDLETRIAILQKKAYYKNVNLPIEVVYFIAESFDSNIRELEGALQKVIFYCQLEGKEPDNIDIIKEALKDDIDVSNHILSLDSIVDATCSYYNIKKEEVIGKKKLKQIVQAR
;
A
#
# COMPACT_ATOMS: atom_id res chain seq x y z
N LYS A 1 -10.61 -9.98 -27.18
CA LYS A 1 -9.27 -9.70 -26.60
C LYS A 1 -9.36 -8.44 -25.77
N PHE A 2 -8.93 -8.52 -24.53
CA PHE A 2 -8.85 -7.38 -23.61
C PHE A 2 -7.49 -6.70 -23.75
N PHE A 3 -7.48 -5.38 -23.74
CA PHE A 3 -6.27 -4.59 -23.62
C PHE A 3 -6.21 -4.03 -22.19
N ARG A 4 -5.17 -4.38 -21.43
CA ARG A 4 -4.93 -3.89 -20.09
C ARG A 4 -3.71 -2.99 -20.10
N MET A 5 -3.88 -1.77 -19.66
CA MET A 5 -2.79 -0.83 -19.42
C MET A 5 -2.82 -0.39 -17.95
N SER A 6 -1.66 -0.42 -17.30
CA SER A 6 -1.49 0.05 -15.94
C SER A 6 -0.64 1.32 -15.94
N VAL A 7 -1.17 2.38 -15.37
CA VAL A 7 -0.46 3.64 -15.18
C VAL A 7 0.01 3.69 -13.72
N ARG A 8 1.33 3.53 -13.49
CA ARG A 8 1.93 3.61 -12.15
C ARG A 8 2.71 4.90 -11.96
N ARG A 9 2.85 5.34 -10.73
CA ARG A 9 3.58 6.56 -10.33
C ARG A 9 5.03 6.58 -10.82
N GLU A 10 5.68 5.42 -10.91
CA GLU A 10 7.06 5.25 -11.37
C GLU A 10 7.24 5.55 -12.87
N TYR A 11 6.15 5.55 -13.65
CA TYR A 11 6.15 5.85 -15.08
C TYR A 11 5.74 7.28 -15.42
N ASN A 12 5.67 8.19 -14.44
CA ASN A 12 5.38 9.61 -14.70
C ASN A 12 6.35 10.22 -15.71
N LEU A 13 7.60 9.77 -15.74
CA LEU A 13 8.58 10.23 -16.72
C LEU A 13 8.22 9.78 -18.15
N PHE A 14 7.61 8.61 -18.31
CA PHE A 14 7.21 8.07 -19.60
C PHE A 14 6.04 8.85 -20.22
N PHE A 15 5.13 9.37 -19.38
CA PHE A 15 3.98 10.16 -19.84
C PHE A 15 4.29 11.65 -20.03
N VAL A 16 5.41 12.14 -19.54
CA VAL A 16 5.87 13.53 -19.78
C VAL A 16 6.34 13.72 -21.24
N LEU A 17 6.72 12.64 -21.93
CA LEU A 17 7.10 12.71 -23.34
C LEU A 17 5.85 12.84 -24.21
N THR A 18 5.69 13.97 -24.87
CA THR A 18 4.55 14.27 -25.74
C THR A 18 4.30 13.19 -26.79
N GLY A 19 5.34 12.65 -27.40
CA GLY A 19 5.22 11.55 -28.37
C GLY A 19 4.60 10.26 -27.81
N THR A 20 4.78 9.97 -26.52
CA THR A 20 4.16 8.81 -25.88
C THR A 20 2.68 9.02 -25.62
N GLN A 21 2.27 10.23 -25.25
CA GLN A 21 0.86 10.58 -25.06
C GLN A 21 0.11 10.55 -26.38
N GLU A 22 0.72 11.04 -27.46
CA GLU A 22 0.14 10.99 -28.79
C GLU A 22 -0.06 9.55 -29.28
N ALA A 23 0.95 8.68 -29.14
CA ALA A 23 0.85 7.27 -29.48
C ALA A 23 -0.24 6.56 -28.68
N LEU A 24 -0.34 6.85 -27.37
CA LEU A 24 -1.40 6.34 -26.51
C LEU A 24 -2.78 6.80 -26.95
N PHE A 25 -2.92 8.08 -27.31
CA PHE A 25 -4.18 8.63 -27.79
C PHE A 25 -4.64 7.96 -29.10
N HIS A 26 -3.74 7.74 -30.04
CA HIS A 26 -4.06 7.01 -31.28
C HIS A 26 -4.45 5.56 -30.99
N THR A 27 -3.67 4.85 -30.18
CA THR A 27 -3.99 3.46 -29.78
C THR A 27 -5.35 3.37 -29.09
N PHE A 28 -5.65 4.32 -28.20
CA PHE A 28 -6.95 4.35 -27.53
C PHE A 28 -8.09 4.55 -28.53
N ASN A 29 -7.95 5.49 -29.47
CA ASN A 29 -8.98 5.75 -30.47
C ASN A 29 -9.19 4.55 -31.40
N ASP A 30 -8.13 3.90 -31.84
CA ASP A 30 -8.23 2.68 -32.66
C ASP A 30 -8.99 1.58 -31.94
N LEU A 31 -8.60 1.31 -30.69
CA LEU A 31 -9.28 0.30 -29.86
C LEU A 31 -10.75 0.66 -29.65
N TYR A 32 -11.06 1.93 -29.42
CA TYR A 32 -12.41 2.42 -29.22
C TYR A 32 -13.25 2.28 -30.51
N GLN A 33 -12.71 2.65 -31.66
CA GLN A 33 -13.39 2.49 -32.96
C GLN A 33 -13.69 1.02 -33.28
N TYR A 34 -12.75 0.13 -32.96
CA TYR A 34 -12.94 -1.32 -33.13
C TYR A 34 -13.79 -1.95 -32.01
N LYS A 35 -14.43 -1.14 -31.15
CA LYS A 35 -15.27 -1.57 -30.02
C LYS A 35 -14.57 -2.60 -29.12
N LYS A 36 -13.26 -2.44 -28.92
CA LYS A 36 -12.49 -3.27 -27.99
C LYS A 36 -12.64 -2.75 -26.56
N GLN A 37 -12.67 -3.67 -25.61
CA GLN A 37 -12.67 -3.29 -24.20
C GLN A 37 -11.28 -2.80 -23.78
N ILE A 38 -11.24 -1.61 -23.18
CA ILE A 38 -10.03 -1.00 -22.64
C ILE A 38 -10.17 -0.97 -21.13
N ILE A 39 -9.15 -1.45 -20.41
CA ILE A 39 -9.07 -1.40 -18.95
C ILE A 39 -7.79 -0.65 -18.61
N LEU A 40 -7.95 0.45 -17.88
CA LEU A 40 -6.85 1.25 -17.36
C LEU A 40 -6.84 1.16 -15.84
N SER A 41 -5.68 1.10 -15.24
CA SER A 41 -5.51 1.20 -13.79
C SER A 41 -4.52 2.31 -13.45
N SER A 42 -4.82 3.09 -12.42
CA SER A 42 -4.02 4.21 -11.94
C SER A 42 -4.10 4.28 -10.43
N ASP A 43 -3.10 4.89 -9.80
CA ASP A 43 -3.09 5.24 -8.37
C ASP A 43 -3.83 6.55 -8.07
N ARG A 44 -4.31 7.24 -9.12
CA ARG A 44 -5.03 8.51 -9.01
C ARG A 44 -6.22 8.56 -9.96
N HIS A 45 -7.19 9.39 -9.59
CA HIS A 45 -8.31 9.68 -10.46
C HIS A 45 -7.84 10.38 -11.76
N PRO A 46 -8.43 10.11 -12.94
CA PRO A 46 -8.00 10.71 -14.22
C PRO A 46 -7.88 12.23 -14.18
N LYS A 47 -8.74 12.94 -13.45
CA LYS A 47 -8.71 14.40 -13.29
C LYS A 47 -7.50 14.92 -12.49
N GLU A 48 -6.88 14.07 -11.69
CA GLU A 48 -5.71 14.41 -10.87
C GLU A 48 -4.39 14.18 -11.61
N LEU A 49 -4.45 13.58 -12.79
CA LEU A 49 -3.29 13.30 -13.63
C LEU A 49 -2.93 14.55 -14.44
N THR A 50 -2.41 15.59 -13.77
CA THR A 50 -2.11 16.91 -14.35
C THR A 50 -1.08 16.89 -15.47
N PHE A 51 -0.30 15.82 -15.59
CA PHE A 51 0.67 15.62 -16.66
C PHE A 51 0.07 15.05 -17.95
N LEU A 52 -1.19 14.60 -17.91
CA LEU A 52 -1.89 14.12 -19.11
C LEU A 52 -2.52 15.30 -19.89
N GLU A 53 -2.47 15.18 -21.20
CA GLU A 53 -3.18 16.09 -22.08
C GLU A 53 -4.70 15.99 -21.86
N GLU A 54 -5.41 17.11 -21.93
CA GLU A 54 -6.86 17.19 -21.69
C GLU A 54 -7.66 16.18 -22.55
N ARG A 55 -7.22 15.94 -23.78
CA ARG A 55 -7.85 14.98 -24.69
C ARG A 55 -7.80 13.54 -24.15
N LEU A 56 -6.70 13.13 -23.45
CA LEU A 56 -6.56 11.83 -22.80
C LEU A 56 -7.35 11.79 -21.50
N GLN A 57 -7.29 12.84 -20.68
CA GLN A 57 -8.08 12.92 -19.45
C GLN A 57 -9.58 12.80 -19.74
N SER A 58 -10.06 13.49 -20.76
CA SER A 58 -11.46 13.42 -21.22
C SER A 58 -11.84 11.99 -21.63
N ARG A 59 -10.99 11.32 -22.41
CA ARG A 59 -11.22 9.92 -22.84
C ARG A 59 -11.25 8.96 -21.66
N PHE A 60 -10.33 9.09 -20.71
CA PHE A 60 -10.27 8.22 -19.51
C PHE A 60 -11.47 8.47 -18.59
N SER A 61 -11.93 9.72 -18.50
CA SER A 61 -13.09 10.08 -17.68
C SER A 61 -14.44 9.73 -18.34
N SER A 62 -14.48 9.47 -19.64
CA SER A 62 -15.72 9.13 -20.35
C SER A 62 -16.20 7.69 -20.10
N GLY A 63 -15.33 6.82 -19.55
CA GLY A 63 -15.64 5.44 -19.22
C GLY A 63 -16.17 5.27 -17.80
N LEU A 64 -16.38 4.02 -17.40
CA LEU A 64 -16.70 3.68 -16.01
C LEU A 64 -15.41 3.77 -15.16
N THR A 65 -15.39 4.71 -14.24
CA THR A 65 -14.33 4.83 -13.23
C THR A 65 -14.80 4.14 -11.94
N VAL A 66 -14.02 3.19 -11.44
CA VAL A 66 -14.31 2.46 -10.22
C VAL A 66 -13.12 2.63 -9.27
N ASP A 67 -13.40 3.03 -8.05
CA ASP A 67 -12.40 3.08 -6.99
C ASP A 67 -12.17 1.68 -6.39
N ILE A 68 -10.90 1.38 -6.08
CA ILE A 68 -10.50 0.13 -5.42
C ILE A 68 -9.95 0.51 -4.05
N SER A 69 -10.81 0.43 -3.05
CA SER A 69 -10.46 0.68 -1.66
C SER A 69 -9.62 -0.47 -1.05
N THR A 70 -9.03 -0.20 0.11
CA THR A 70 -8.37 -1.25 0.91
C THR A 70 -9.39 -2.31 1.32
N PRO A 71 -9.02 -3.60 1.27
CA PRO A 71 -9.93 -4.69 1.61
C PRO A 71 -10.24 -4.71 3.11
N ASP A 72 -11.46 -5.08 3.44
CA ASP A 72 -11.86 -5.40 4.81
C ASP A 72 -11.17 -6.68 5.34
N LEU A 73 -11.33 -6.96 6.62
CA LEU A 73 -10.69 -8.11 7.26
C LEU A 73 -11.07 -9.44 6.60
N GLU A 74 -12.36 -9.62 6.27
CA GLU A 74 -12.85 -10.84 5.65
C GLU A 74 -12.22 -11.07 4.27
N THR A 75 -12.13 -10.02 3.49
CA THR A 75 -11.46 -10.05 2.17
C THR A 75 -9.96 -10.32 2.31
N ARG A 76 -9.29 -9.76 3.32
CA ARG A 76 -7.87 -10.05 3.60
C ARG A 76 -7.65 -11.51 3.95
N ILE A 77 -8.51 -12.09 4.80
CA ILE A 77 -8.50 -13.52 5.13
C ILE A 77 -8.64 -14.37 3.88
N ALA A 78 -9.63 -14.07 3.03
CA ALA A 78 -9.85 -14.80 1.79
C ALA A 78 -8.67 -14.72 0.82
N ILE A 79 -8.01 -13.55 0.73
CA ILE A 79 -6.80 -13.36 -0.07
C ILE A 79 -5.66 -14.23 0.46
N LEU A 80 -5.40 -14.22 1.77
CA LEU A 80 -4.35 -15.03 2.40
C LEU A 80 -4.58 -16.52 2.18
N GLN A 81 -5.79 -17.01 2.42
CA GLN A 81 -6.15 -18.41 2.19
C GLN A 81 -5.91 -18.83 0.75
N LYS A 82 -6.37 -18.02 -0.20
CA LYS A 82 -6.16 -18.28 -1.63
C LYS A 82 -4.68 -18.26 -2.00
N LYS A 83 -3.88 -17.33 -1.48
CA LYS A 83 -2.45 -17.26 -1.73
C LYS A 83 -1.69 -18.42 -1.10
N ALA A 84 -2.03 -18.84 0.12
CA ALA A 84 -1.48 -20.01 0.79
C ALA A 84 -1.78 -21.29 -0.02
N TYR A 85 -3.01 -21.45 -0.49
CA TYR A 85 -3.42 -22.55 -1.35
C TYR A 85 -2.57 -22.65 -2.62
N TYR A 86 -2.35 -21.54 -3.34
CA TYR A 86 -1.50 -21.52 -4.54
C TYR A 86 -0.03 -21.83 -4.26
N LYS A 87 0.41 -21.64 -3.04
CA LYS A 87 1.78 -21.97 -2.59
C LYS A 87 1.88 -23.39 -1.99
N ASN A 88 0.77 -24.14 -1.98
CA ASN A 88 0.65 -25.47 -1.34
C ASN A 88 1.04 -25.45 0.13
N VAL A 89 0.71 -24.37 0.85
CA VAL A 89 0.93 -24.23 2.29
C VAL A 89 -0.41 -24.26 3.00
N ASN A 90 -0.53 -25.16 3.99
CA ASN A 90 -1.71 -25.22 4.84
C ASN A 90 -1.48 -24.32 6.06
N LEU A 91 -2.29 -23.27 6.18
CA LEU A 91 -2.25 -22.34 7.30
C LEU A 91 -3.49 -22.54 8.16
N PRO A 92 -3.34 -22.75 9.48
CA PRO A 92 -4.47 -22.71 10.41
C PRO A 92 -5.20 -21.37 10.33
N ILE A 93 -6.49 -21.40 10.61
CA ILE A 93 -7.32 -20.20 10.51
C ILE A 93 -6.88 -19.10 11.50
N GLU A 94 -6.37 -19.50 12.66
CA GLU A 94 -5.84 -18.58 13.68
C GLU A 94 -4.64 -17.80 13.17
N VAL A 95 -3.74 -18.46 12.41
CA VAL A 95 -2.57 -17.84 11.79
C VAL A 95 -3.01 -16.88 10.67
N VAL A 96 -3.95 -17.32 9.84
CA VAL A 96 -4.49 -16.46 8.76
C VAL A 96 -5.15 -15.21 9.35
N TYR A 97 -5.94 -15.38 10.40
CA TYR A 97 -6.60 -14.27 11.09
C TYR A 97 -5.58 -13.31 11.71
N PHE A 98 -4.57 -13.84 12.41
CA PHE A 98 -3.51 -13.03 13.01
C PHE A 98 -2.76 -12.18 11.97
N ILE A 99 -2.37 -12.77 10.83
CA ILE A 99 -1.70 -12.02 9.76
C ILE A 99 -2.65 -10.97 9.16
N ALA A 100 -3.92 -11.34 8.90
CA ALA A 100 -4.90 -10.43 8.33
C ALA A 100 -5.22 -9.23 9.24
N GLU A 101 -5.20 -9.41 10.56
CA GLU A 101 -5.42 -8.36 11.54
C GLU A 101 -4.20 -7.45 11.69
N SER A 102 -3.00 -8.04 11.69
CA SER A 102 -1.74 -7.30 11.89
C SER A 102 -1.34 -6.42 10.69
N PHE A 103 -1.81 -6.73 9.48
CA PHE A 103 -1.46 -6.02 8.25
C PHE A 103 -2.73 -5.52 7.53
N ASP A 104 -3.14 -4.30 7.84
CA ASP A 104 -4.36 -3.67 7.32
C ASP A 104 -4.10 -2.58 6.26
N SER A 105 -2.87 -2.11 6.14
CA SER A 105 -2.50 -0.95 5.33
C SER A 105 -2.63 -1.23 3.82
N ASN A 106 -2.08 -2.35 3.34
CA ASN A 106 -2.13 -2.72 1.93
C ASN A 106 -1.88 -4.22 1.69
N ILE A 107 -2.36 -4.70 0.53
CA ILE A 107 -2.24 -6.11 0.14
C ILE A 107 -0.77 -6.54 -0.06
N ARG A 108 0.14 -5.62 -0.44
CA ARG A 108 1.55 -5.97 -0.65
C ARG A 108 2.24 -6.33 0.65
N GLU A 109 1.96 -5.60 1.74
CA GLU A 109 2.46 -5.93 3.07
C GLU A 109 1.88 -7.25 3.56
N LEU A 110 0.57 -7.47 3.35
CA LEU A 110 -0.10 -8.72 3.66
C LEU A 110 0.54 -9.93 2.94
N GLU A 111 0.83 -9.78 1.64
CA GLU A 111 1.51 -10.81 0.85
C GLU A 111 2.97 -11.01 1.27
N GLY A 112 3.65 -9.92 1.62
CA GLY A 112 5.01 -9.94 2.15
C GLY A 112 5.10 -10.69 3.47
N ALA A 113 4.18 -10.41 4.40
CA ALA A 113 4.07 -11.11 5.69
C ALA A 113 3.85 -12.62 5.49
N LEU A 114 2.91 -13.00 4.63
CA LEU A 114 2.69 -14.41 4.28
C LEU A 114 3.96 -15.07 3.74
N GLN A 115 4.69 -14.39 2.85
CA GLN A 115 5.91 -14.93 2.26
C GLN A 115 7.01 -15.09 3.29
N LYS A 116 7.17 -14.11 4.20
CA LYS A 116 8.12 -14.14 5.30
C LYS A 116 7.86 -15.31 6.25
N VAL A 117 6.58 -15.53 6.62
CA VAL A 117 6.16 -16.67 7.44
C VAL A 117 6.53 -18.00 6.78
N ILE A 118 6.18 -18.19 5.51
CA ILE A 118 6.49 -19.42 4.78
C ILE A 118 8.00 -19.68 4.74
N PHE A 119 8.78 -18.64 4.44
CA PHE A 119 10.23 -18.73 4.36
C PHE A 119 10.86 -19.03 5.71
N TYR A 120 10.40 -18.36 6.78
CA TYR A 120 10.87 -18.60 8.15
C TYR A 120 10.62 -20.03 8.60
N CYS A 121 9.41 -20.54 8.38
CA CYS A 121 9.06 -21.92 8.73
C CYS A 121 9.90 -22.95 7.93
N GLN A 122 10.18 -22.68 6.66
CA GLN A 122 11.07 -23.53 5.85
C GLN A 122 12.51 -23.56 6.37
N LEU A 123 13.05 -22.42 6.79
CA LEU A 123 14.40 -22.34 7.38
C LEU A 123 14.52 -23.10 8.71
N GLU A 124 13.50 -22.97 9.55
CA GLU A 124 13.45 -23.63 10.85
C GLU A 124 13.04 -25.12 10.78
N GLY A 125 12.62 -25.58 9.58
CA GLY A 125 12.07 -26.93 9.43
C GLY A 125 10.79 -27.17 10.22
N LYS A 126 9.99 -26.14 10.43
CA LYS A 126 8.75 -26.16 11.21
C LYS A 126 7.55 -25.93 10.31
N GLU A 127 6.40 -26.50 10.68
CA GLU A 127 5.14 -26.20 10.02
C GLU A 127 4.58 -24.85 10.55
N PRO A 128 3.88 -24.08 9.71
CA PRO A 128 3.30 -22.77 10.08
C PRO A 128 1.99 -22.94 10.89
N ASP A 129 1.98 -23.83 11.87
CA ASP A 129 0.83 -24.19 12.69
C ASP A 129 0.85 -23.55 14.09
N ASN A 130 2.00 -23.00 14.50
CA ASN A 130 2.18 -22.37 15.80
C ASN A 130 2.23 -20.85 15.69
N ILE A 131 1.30 -20.18 16.34
CA ILE A 131 1.17 -18.72 16.34
C ILE A 131 2.40 -18.00 16.94
N ASP A 132 3.10 -18.62 17.89
CA ASP A 132 4.28 -18.01 18.50
C ASP A 132 5.46 -17.95 17.52
N ILE A 133 5.61 -18.97 16.68
CA ILE A 133 6.59 -18.98 15.57
C ILE A 133 6.27 -17.87 14.57
N ILE A 134 4.99 -17.68 14.27
CA ILE A 134 4.53 -16.66 13.35
C ILE A 134 4.77 -15.25 13.91
N LYS A 135 4.50 -15.04 15.19
CA LYS A 135 4.80 -13.78 15.89
C LYS A 135 6.30 -13.47 15.86
N GLU A 136 7.14 -14.46 16.08
CA GLU A 136 8.59 -14.30 16.01
C GLU A 136 9.05 -13.95 14.60
N ALA A 137 8.53 -14.64 13.58
CA ALA A 137 8.83 -14.36 12.19
C ALA A 137 8.44 -12.94 11.74
N LEU A 138 7.35 -12.40 12.30
CA LEU A 138 6.77 -11.09 11.90
C LEU A 138 7.06 -9.97 12.90
N LYS A 139 7.82 -10.23 13.96
CA LYS A 139 8.05 -9.26 15.05
C LYS A 139 8.49 -7.89 14.56
N ASP A 140 9.51 -7.84 13.73
CA ASP A 140 10.05 -6.58 13.22
C ASP A 140 9.05 -5.80 12.37
N ASP A 141 8.23 -6.52 11.58
CA ASP A 141 7.22 -5.88 10.70
C ASP A 141 6.04 -5.36 11.51
N ILE A 142 5.61 -6.09 12.56
CA ILE A 142 4.51 -5.68 13.44
C ILE A 142 4.95 -4.51 14.33
N ASP A 143 6.17 -4.52 14.84
CA ASP A 143 6.70 -3.41 15.64
C ASP A 143 6.76 -2.12 14.81
N VAL A 144 7.12 -2.20 13.55
CA VAL A 144 7.13 -1.05 12.62
C VAL A 144 5.70 -0.56 12.32
N SER A 145 4.75 -1.47 12.11
CA SER A 145 3.35 -1.11 11.82
C SER A 145 2.62 -0.56 13.06
N ASN A 146 2.96 -1.02 14.27
CA ASN A 146 2.43 -0.50 15.53
C ASN A 146 3.05 0.85 15.94
N HIS A 147 4.18 1.24 15.37
CA HIS A 147 4.68 2.62 15.46
C HIS A 147 3.88 3.55 14.54
N ILE A 148 2.56 3.55 14.67
CA ILE A 148 1.77 4.71 14.23
C ILE A 148 2.32 5.86 15.06
N LEU A 149 3.05 6.75 14.40
CA LEU A 149 3.52 8.01 14.98
C LEU A 149 2.29 8.83 15.39
N SER A 150 1.76 8.55 16.58
CA SER A 150 0.74 9.42 17.15
C SER A 150 1.39 10.76 17.47
N LEU A 151 0.62 11.84 17.41
CA LEU A 151 1.12 13.15 17.83
C LEU A 151 1.72 13.08 19.25
N ASP A 152 1.13 12.29 20.12
CA ASP A 152 1.63 12.05 21.47
C ASP A 152 2.99 11.34 21.49
N SER A 153 3.19 10.30 20.70
CA SER A 153 4.48 9.60 20.62
C SER A 153 5.59 10.48 20.02
N ILE A 154 5.27 11.34 19.06
CA ILE A 154 6.21 12.33 18.51
C ILE A 154 6.60 13.34 19.59
N VAL A 155 5.62 13.86 20.33
CA VAL A 155 5.87 14.81 21.43
C VAL A 155 6.71 14.16 22.52
N ASP A 156 6.41 12.93 22.93
CA ASP A 156 7.14 12.20 23.96
C ASP A 156 8.59 11.90 23.53
N ALA A 157 8.81 11.47 22.29
CA ALA A 157 10.14 11.28 21.73
C ALA A 157 10.93 12.61 21.69
N THR A 158 10.28 13.70 21.27
CA THR A 158 10.87 15.04 21.24
C THR A 158 11.24 15.52 22.65
N CYS A 159 10.34 15.33 23.62
CA CYS A 159 10.59 15.64 25.03
C CYS A 159 11.80 14.89 25.59
N SER A 160 11.91 13.61 25.27
CA SER A 160 13.03 12.75 25.68
C SER A 160 14.34 13.19 25.04
N TYR A 161 14.34 13.49 23.74
CA TYR A 161 15.55 13.91 23.02
C TYR A 161 16.11 15.24 23.51
N TYR A 162 15.23 16.22 23.76
CA TYR A 162 15.65 17.57 24.24
C TYR A 162 15.66 17.69 25.78
N ASN A 163 15.28 16.63 26.49
CA ASN A 163 15.15 16.58 27.95
C ASN A 163 14.30 17.72 28.51
N ILE A 164 13.11 17.93 27.92
CA ILE A 164 12.11 18.94 28.29
C ILE A 164 10.78 18.31 28.60
N LYS A 165 9.96 18.98 29.43
CA LYS A 165 8.64 18.45 29.80
C LYS A 165 7.60 18.71 28.71
N LYS A 166 6.62 17.81 28.60
CA LYS A 166 5.52 17.89 27.62
C LYS A 166 4.75 19.20 27.68
N GLU A 167 4.49 19.70 28.90
CA GLU A 167 3.81 20.99 29.14
C GLU A 167 4.61 22.19 28.60
N GLU A 168 5.93 22.09 28.53
CA GLU A 168 6.79 23.13 28.01
C GLU A 168 6.84 23.16 26.48
N VAL A 169 6.75 21.98 25.85
CA VAL A 169 6.64 21.85 24.37
C VAL A 169 5.31 22.41 23.90
N ILE A 170 4.22 22.08 24.58
CA ILE A 170 2.86 22.53 24.22
C ILE A 170 2.62 23.98 24.67
N GLY A 171 3.32 24.46 25.69
CA GLY A 171 3.16 25.77 26.28
C GLY A 171 3.68 26.94 25.41
N LYS A 172 3.48 28.16 25.87
CA LYS A 172 3.89 29.42 25.17
C LYS A 172 5.33 29.88 25.49
N LYS A 173 6.10 29.12 26.24
CA LYS A 173 7.48 29.47 26.58
C LYS A 173 8.39 29.52 25.34
N LYS A 174 9.26 30.50 25.22
CA LYS A 174 10.15 30.75 24.08
C LYS A 174 11.64 30.57 24.45
N LEU A 175 11.99 29.60 25.28
CA LEU A 175 13.39 29.25 25.48
C LEU A 175 13.98 28.60 24.23
N LYS A 176 15.27 28.87 23.96
CA LYS A 176 15.94 28.42 22.72
C LYS A 176 15.78 26.92 22.45
N GLN A 177 15.90 26.07 23.46
CA GLN A 177 15.72 24.61 23.36
C GLN A 177 14.28 24.23 23.03
N ILE A 178 13.29 24.92 23.62
CA ILE A 178 11.86 24.65 23.35
C ILE A 178 11.48 25.08 21.93
N VAL A 179 12.07 26.18 21.44
CA VAL A 179 11.82 26.65 20.07
C VAL A 179 12.42 25.69 19.02
N GLN A 180 13.55 25.05 19.35
CA GLN A 180 14.13 24.00 18.48
C GLN A 180 13.34 22.68 18.48
N ALA A 181 12.65 22.37 19.57
CA ALA A 181 11.85 21.15 19.72
C ALA A 181 10.44 21.24 19.11
N ARG A 182 9.96 22.45 18.78
CA ARG A 182 8.67 22.71 18.11
C ARG A 182 8.82 22.74 16.61
#